data_38e1540fd6faad0da607b189fb6b4180
#
_entry.id   38e1540fd6faad0da607b189fb6b4180
#
_cell.length_a   1.000
_cell.length_b   1.000
_cell.length_c   1.000
_cell.angle_alpha   90.00
_cell.angle_beta   90.00
_cell.angle_gamma   90.00
#
_symmetry.space_group_name_H-M   'P 1'
#
loop_
_entity.id
_entity.type
_entity.pdbx_description
1 polymer ?
#
loop_
_entity_poly.entity_id
_entity_poly.type
_entity_poly.pdbx_seq_one_letter_code
_entity_poly.pdbx_strand_id
1 'polypeptide(L)'
;MAKYFASAAAAKQTPVSGYNAAGRGFPDISFAGFAYSVYIGGLTYAVSGTSASSPVAAGILSNINAARMAVGKGSVGWVNPALYTNSSLYFNDITVGSNKCAATAGKYSLTCCSQGYTCTSGWDPVTGLGTINYGKMVSSFSAFGAVNSLSGIPSRAPTVRASTPSYSPTIKSSSSRLYGKCYFGRDIVP
;
A
#
# COMPACT_ATOMS: atom_id res chain seq x y z
N MET A 1 8.09 12.41 5.79
CA MET A 1 9.43 12.43 5.15
C MET A 1 10.55 12.86 6.10
N ALA A 2 10.47 14.03 6.77
CA ALA A 2 11.58 14.52 7.63
C ALA A 2 12.05 13.50 8.70
N LYS A 3 11.11 12.87 9.40
CA LYS A 3 11.45 11.82 10.40
C LYS A 3 12.18 10.65 9.77
N TYR A 4 11.74 10.20 8.61
CA TYR A 4 12.40 9.12 7.87
C TYR A 4 13.85 9.47 7.54
N PHE A 5 14.10 10.65 6.97
CA PHE A 5 15.47 11.05 6.61
C PHE A 5 16.39 11.16 7.84
N ALA A 6 15.87 11.63 8.97
CA ALA A 6 16.63 11.67 10.22
C ALA A 6 17.00 10.25 10.71
N SER A 7 16.04 9.31 10.67
CA SER A 7 16.27 7.91 11.06
C SER A 7 17.25 7.21 10.10
N ALA A 8 17.09 7.43 8.78
CA ALA A 8 17.99 6.85 7.78
C ALA A 8 19.42 7.39 7.90
N ALA A 9 19.58 8.68 8.20
CA ALA A 9 20.90 9.29 8.46
C ALA A 9 21.57 8.72 9.72
N ALA A 10 20.82 8.58 10.81
CA ALA A 10 21.31 7.98 12.05
C ALA A 10 21.76 6.52 11.83
N ALA A 11 21.04 5.77 10.99
CA ALA A 11 21.39 4.40 10.61
C ALA A 11 22.49 4.31 9.52
N LYS A 12 23.05 5.43 9.04
CA LYS A 12 23.99 5.49 7.90
C LYS A 12 23.45 4.87 6.62
N GLN A 13 22.14 5.02 6.39
CA GLN A 13 21.39 4.46 5.28
C GLN A 13 20.67 5.55 4.46
N THR A 14 21.22 6.74 4.45
CA THR A 14 20.68 7.86 3.68
C THR A 14 20.52 7.46 2.20
N PRO A 15 19.35 7.68 1.60
CA PRO A 15 19.15 7.38 0.19
C PRO A 15 20.09 8.19 -0.71
N VAL A 16 20.52 7.58 -1.81
CA VAL A 16 21.31 8.29 -2.84
C VAL A 16 20.45 9.38 -3.46
N SER A 17 21.06 10.48 -3.91
CA SER A 17 20.38 11.62 -4.55
C SER A 17 19.51 11.20 -5.76
N GLY A 18 18.57 12.05 -6.14
CA GLY A 18 17.67 11.84 -7.29
C GLY A 18 16.18 11.72 -6.93
N TYR A 19 15.82 11.93 -5.68
CA TYR A 19 14.44 11.96 -5.19
C TYR A 19 14.04 13.38 -4.76
N ASN A 20 12.74 13.65 -4.74
CA ASN A 20 12.20 14.91 -4.23
C ASN A 20 11.95 14.81 -2.72
N ALA A 21 12.85 15.37 -1.91
CA ALA A 21 12.71 15.35 -0.45
C ALA A 21 11.51 16.15 0.08
N ALA A 22 10.99 17.11 -0.70
CA ALA A 22 9.82 17.92 -0.35
C ALA A 22 8.50 17.27 -0.79
N GLY A 23 8.55 16.20 -1.57
CA GLY A 23 7.37 15.48 -2.05
C GLY A 23 6.67 14.71 -0.95
N ARG A 24 5.40 14.33 -1.21
CA ARG A 24 4.69 13.33 -0.39
C ARG A 24 5.36 11.97 -0.58
N GLY A 25 5.58 11.27 0.53
CA GLY A 25 6.03 9.88 0.49
C GLY A 25 4.87 8.89 0.32
N PHE A 26 5.18 7.72 -0.21
CA PHE A 26 4.30 6.53 -0.30
C PHE A 26 5.17 5.27 -0.19
N PRO A 27 4.59 4.10 0.14
CA PRO A 27 3.18 3.82 0.38
C PRO A 27 2.70 4.30 1.75
N ASP A 28 1.37 4.24 1.98
CA ASP A 28 0.81 4.47 3.31
C ASP A 28 0.92 3.22 4.19
N ILE A 29 0.66 2.05 3.63
CA ILE A 29 0.67 0.74 4.30
C ILE A 29 1.26 -0.32 3.38
N SER A 30 1.60 -1.49 3.93
CA SER A 30 2.10 -2.62 3.14
C SER A 30 1.51 -3.95 3.57
N PHE A 31 1.57 -4.91 2.66
CA PHE A 31 1.25 -6.32 2.90
C PHE A 31 2.24 -7.20 2.14
N ALA A 32 2.24 -8.50 2.43
CA ALA A 32 2.96 -9.45 1.60
C ALA A 32 2.59 -9.24 0.13
N GLY A 33 3.56 -9.31 -0.75
CA GLY A 33 3.38 -9.11 -2.19
C GLY A 33 3.98 -10.25 -3.00
N PHE A 34 4.25 -11.41 -2.37
CA PHE A 34 4.94 -12.52 -3.00
C PHE A 34 4.24 -13.85 -2.73
N ALA A 35 4.10 -14.65 -3.79
CA ALA A 35 3.65 -16.04 -3.75
C ALA A 35 2.27 -16.26 -3.07
N TYR A 36 1.31 -15.36 -3.29
CA TYR A 36 -0.07 -15.64 -2.88
C TYR A 36 -0.59 -16.87 -3.63
N SER A 37 -1.10 -17.83 -2.87
CA SER A 37 -1.79 -19.00 -3.45
C SER A 37 -3.18 -18.59 -3.90
N VAL A 38 -3.42 -18.55 -5.21
CA VAL A 38 -4.70 -18.16 -5.81
C VAL A 38 -5.24 -19.31 -6.65
N TYR A 39 -6.50 -19.64 -6.44
CA TYR A 39 -7.18 -20.71 -7.17
C TYR A 39 -7.96 -20.13 -8.34
N ILE A 40 -7.59 -20.49 -9.57
CA ILE A 40 -8.17 -19.96 -10.80
C ILE A 40 -8.44 -21.12 -11.77
N GLY A 41 -9.70 -21.28 -12.22
CA GLY A 41 -10.05 -22.29 -13.22
C GLY A 41 -9.74 -23.73 -12.82
N GLY A 42 -9.81 -24.05 -11.54
CA GLY A 42 -9.50 -25.39 -11.03
C GLY A 42 -8.02 -25.65 -10.70
N LEU A 43 -7.14 -24.67 -10.90
CA LEU A 43 -5.70 -24.77 -10.66
C LEU A 43 -5.22 -23.73 -9.63
N THR A 44 -4.15 -24.07 -8.92
CA THR A 44 -3.51 -23.16 -7.96
C THR A 44 -2.33 -22.45 -8.61
N TYR A 45 -2.29 -21.14 -8.47
CA TYR A 45 -1.23 -20.28 -8.99
C TYR A 45 -0.57 -19.49 -7.87
N ALA A 46 0.75 -19.27 -7.98
CA ALA A 46 1.45 -18.33 -7.13
C ALA A 46 1.44 -16.93 -7.79
N VAL A 47 0.73 -15.99 -7.18
CA VAL A 47 0.60 -14.62 -7.67
C VAL A 47 1.45 -13.68 -6.82
N SER A 48 2.23 -12.82 -7.47
CA SER A 48 3.10 -11.84 -6.79
C SER A 48 2.90 -10.45 -7.35
N GLY A 49 3.03 -9.45 -6.49
CA GLY A 49 2.94 -8.04 -6.86
C GLY A 49 2.14 -7.21 -5.85
N THR A 50 2.27 -5.90 -5.93
CA THR A 50 1.43 -4.95 -5.18
C THR A 50 -0.05 -5.10 -5.54
N SER A 51 -0.34 -5.58 -6.77
CA SER A 51 -1.68 -5.93 -7.23
C SER A 51 -2.31 -7.08 -6.44
N ALA A 52 -1.52 -7.90 -5.73
CA ALA A 52 -2.02 -8.90 -4.80
C ALA A 52 -2.17 -8.33 -3.38
N SER A 53 -1.29 -7.42 -2.96
CA SER A 53 -1.34 -6.78 -1.64
C SER A 53 -2.53 -5.83 -1.48
N SER A 54 -2.87 -5.09 -2.53
CA SER A 54 -3.93 -4.09 -2.51
C SER A 54 -5.33 -4.68 -2.19
N PRO A 55 -5.80 -5.76 -2.84
CA PRO A 55 -7.08 -6.38 -2.49
C PRO A 55 -7.09 -7.00 -1.08
N VAL A 56 -5.94 -7.40 -0.53
CA VAL A 56 -5.86 -7.83 0.87
C VAL A 56 -6.17 -6.66 1.81
N ALA A 57 -5.58 -5.49 1.56
CA ALA A 57 -5.91 -4.28 2.31
C ALA A 57 -7.40 -3.92 2.21
N ALA A 58 -7.97 -3.97 1.01
CA ALA A 58 -9.39 -3.71 0.76
C ALA A 58 -10.28 -4.71 1.52
N GLY A 59 -9.95 -6.00 1.51
CA GLY A 59 -10.65 -7.04 2.24
C GLY A 59 -10.63 -6.82 3.76
N ILE A 60 -9.49 -6.42 4.32
CA ILE A 60 -9.36 -6.09 5.74
C ILE A 60 -10.25 -4.89 6.10
N LEU A 61 -10.22 -3.82 5.33
CA LEU A 61 -11.06 -2.64 5.56
C LEU A 61 -12.54 -2.96 5.39
N SER A 62 -12.90 -3.84 4.44
CA SER A 62 -14.26 -4.33 4.26
C SER A 62 -14.76 -5.10 5.51
N ASN A 63 -13.93 -5.97 6.07
CA ASN A 63 -14.25 -6.69 7.30
C ASN A 63 -14.38 -5.75 8.51
N ILE A 64 -13.55 -4.71 8.60
CA ILE A 64 -13.69 -3.67 9.63
C ILE A 64 -15.00 -2.92 9.46
N ASN A 65 -15.40 -2.59 8.24
CA ASN A 65 -16.69 -1.96 7.97
C ASN A 65 -17.86 -2.87 8.37
N ALA A 66 -17.79 -4.17 8.05
CA ALA A 66 -18.81 -5.14 8.47
C ALA A 66 -18.94 -5.22 10.00
N ALA A 67 -17.82 -5.27 10.72
CA ALA A 67 -17.81 -5.27 12.18
C ALA A 67 -18.41 -3.99 12.77
N ARG A 68 -18.17 -2.83 12.15
CA ARG A 68 -18.79 -1.55 12.54
C ARG A 68 -20.30 -1.53 12.32
N MET A 69 -20.73 -2.01 11.15
CA MET A 69 -22.15 -2.08 10.81
C MET A 69 -22.91 -3.02 11.74
N ALA A 70 -22.30 -4.12 12.17
CA ALA A 70 -22.87 -5.05 13.13
C ALA A 70 -23.18 -4.42 14.50
N VAL A 71 -22.51 -3.31 14.84
CA VAL A 71 -22.78 -2.53 16.08
C VAL A 71 -23.46 -1.18 15.78
N GLY A 72 -24.15 -1.06 14.65
CA GLY A 72 -24.94 0.11 14.28
C GLY A 72 -24.14 1.34 13.85
N LYS A 73 -22.87 1.17 13.44
CA LYS A 73 -22.00 2.27 13.00
C LYS A 73 -21.85 2.30 11.49
N GLY A 74 -21.62 3.47 10.93
CA GLY A 74 -21.30 3.63 9.50
C GLY A 74 -19.91 3.10 9.14
N SER A 75 -19.60 3.09 7.83
CA SER A 75 -18.26 2.73 7.32
C SER A 75 -17.17 3.68 7.85
N VAL A 76 -15.92 3.25 7.77
CA VAL A 76 -14.76 4.06 8.22
C VAL A 76 -14.53 5.32 7.37
N GLY A 77 -15.06 5.38 6.15
CA GLY A 77 -14.84 6.48 5.24
C GLY A 77 -13.36 6.61 4.85
N TRP A 78 -12.87 7.85 4.74
CA TRP A 78 -11.45 8.10 4.48
C TRP A 78 -10.61 7.81 5.72
N VAL A 79 -9.93 6.68 5.70
CA VAL A 79 -9.28 6.10 6.88
C VAL A 79 -7.88 6.66 7.17
N ASN A 80 -7.19 7.24 6.17
CA ASN A 80 -5.79 7.64 6.30
C ASN A 80 -5.48 8.53 7.53
N PRO A 81 -6.26 9.57 7.87
CA PRO A 81 -5.98 10.37 9.05
C PRO A 81 -5.94 9.53 10.34
N ALA A 82 -6.86 8.60 10.49
CA ALA A 82 -6.91 7.72 11.65
C ALA A 82 -5.71 6.76 11.70
N LEU A 83 -5.27 6.23 10.55
CA LEU A 83 -4.09 5.36 10.46
C LEU A 83 -2.83 6.08 10.93
N TYR A 84 -2.61 7.31 10.49
CA TYR A 84 -1.41 8.08 10.86
C TYR A 84 -1.45 8.57 12.31
N THR A 85 -2.62 8.93 12.85
CA THR A 85 -2.76 9.41 14.22
C THR A 85 -2.45 8.31 15.25
N ASN A 86 -2.82 7.06 14.94
CA ASN A 86 -2.68 5.94 15.87
C ASN A 86 -1.84 4.79 15.27
N SER A 87 -0.81 5.12 14.50
CA SER A 87 -0.02 4.14 13.76
C SER A 87 0.59 3.06 14.65
N SER A 88 1.14 3.41 15.80
CA SER A 88 1.71 2.45 16.76
C SER A 88 0.70 1.44 17.33
N LEU A 89 -0.60 1.79 17.30
CA LEU A 89 -1.66 0.90 17.73
C LEU A 89 -2.10 -0.07 16.63
N TYR A 90 -2.15 0.40 15.38
CA TYR A 90 -2.78 -0.33 14.29
C TYR A 90 -1.82 -1.14 13.43
N PHE A 91 -0.53 -0.86 13.50
CA PHE A 91 0.44 -1.47 12.58
C PHE A 91 1.49 -2.29 13.30
N ASN A 92 1.96 -3.32 12.61
CA ASN A 92 3.23 -3.96 12.88
C ASN A 92 4.25 -3.28 11.98
N ASP A 93 5.12 -2.49 12.60
CA ASP A 93 6.17 -1.74 11.91
C ASP A 93 7.24 -2.68 11.33
N ILE A 94 7.64 -2.44 10.09
CA ILE A 94 8.67 -3.22 9.40
C ILE A 94 9.93 -2.37 9.33
N THR A 95 10.91 -2.71 10.16
CA THR A 95 12.13 -1.93 10.36
C THR A 95 13.35 -2.48 9.63
N VAL A 96 13.21 -3.61 8.94
CA VAL A 96 14.32 -4.29 8.25
C VAL A 96 13.92 -4.58 6.79
N GLY A 97 14.81 -4.24 5.87
CA GLY A 97 14.62 -4.46 4.43
C GLY A 97 14.89 -3.21 3.60
N SER A 98 14.75 -3.37 2.30
CA SER A 98 14.90 -2.26 1.34
C SER A 98 14.15 -2.54 0.05
N ASN A 99 13.88 -1.50 -0.73
CA ASN A 99 13.36 -1.62 -2.11
C ASN A 99 14.47 -1.49 -3.18
N LYS A 100 15.72 -1.72 -2.80
CA LYS A 100 16.89 -1.63 -3.70
C LYS A 100 16.96 -2.78 -4.70
N CYS A 101 16.29 -3.88 -4.43
CA CYS A 101 16.31 -5.06 -5.29
C CYS A 101 14.90 -5.37 -5.79
N ALA A 102 14.78 -5.71 -7.06
CA ALA A 102 13.54 -6.14 -7.68
C ALA A 102 13.69 -7.53 -8.29
N ALA A 103 12.63 -8.33 -8.25
CA ALA A 103 12.58 -9.61 -8.92
C ALA A 103 12.61 -9.42 -10.45
N THR A 104 13.43 -10.18 -11.13
CA THR A 104 13.45 -10.21 -12.59
C THR A 104 12.30 -11.09 -13.09
N ALA A 105 11.47 -10.57 -13.99
CA ALA A 105 10.35 -11.32 -14.55
C ALA A 105 10.82 -12.66 -15.16
N GLY A 106 10.18 -13.76 -14.74
CA GLY A 106 10.48 -15.10 -15.22
C GLY A 106 11.76 -15.74 -14.68
N LYS A 107 12.43 -15.11 -13.70
CA LYS A 107 13.62 -15.65 -13.04
C LYS A 107 13.53 -15.46 -11.53
N TYR A 108 14.01 -16.43 -10.76
CA TYR A 108 14.17 -16.31 -9.30
C TYR A 108 15.42 -15.52 -8.90
N SER A 109 15.85 -14.58 -9.75
CA SER A 109 17.00 -13.72 -9.50
C SER A 109 16.56 -12.30 -9.17
N LEU A 110 17.28 -11.66 -8.25
CA LEU A 110 17.09 -10.26 -7.91
C LEU A 110 18.08 -9.39 -8.67
N THR A 111 17.59 -8.31 -9.25
CA THR A 111 18.45 -7.22 -9.75
C THR A 111 18.44 -6.11 -8.73
N CYS A 112 19.62 -5.74 -8.24
CA CYS A 112 19.77 -4.74 -7.19
C CYS A 112 20.45 -3.47 -7.73
N CYS A 113 20.06 -2.32 -7.17
CA CYS A 113 20.57 -0.99 -7.48
C CYS A 113 21.20 -0.35 -6.24
N SER A 114 22.08 0.62 -6.45
CA SER A 114 22.57 1.49 -5.37
C SER A 114 21.50 2.45 -4.86
N GLN A 115 20.58 2.88 -5.76
CA GLN A 115 19.43 3.70 -5.42
C GLN A 115 18.38 2.88 -4.69
N GLY A 116 17.58 3.55 -3.86
CA GLY A 116 16.46 2.95 -3.13
C GLY A 116 16.42 3.40 -1.70
N TYR A 117 15.38 2.97 -1.03
CA TYR A 117 15.14 3.30 0.37
C TYR A 117 15.31 2.05 1.22
N THR A 118 15.60 2.25 2.50
CA THR A 118 15.66 1.20 3.52
C THR A 118 14.56 1.40 4.53
N CYS A 119 14.07 0.30 5.10
CA CYS A 119 13.12 0.35 6.21
C CYS A 119 13.76 1.00 7.42
N THR A 120 12.96 1.76 8.17
CA THR A 120 13.36 2.37 9.44
C THR A 120 12.18 2.30 10.42
N SER A 121 12.43 2.55 11.70
CA SER A 121 11.34 2.64 12.66
C SER A 121 10.38 3.78 12.32
N GLY A 122 9.08 3.50 12.39
CA GLY A 122 8.00 4.38 11.98
C GLY A 122 7.73 4.33 10.48
N TRP A 123 7.13 5.36 9.94
CA TRP A 123 6.83 5.41 8.51
C TRP A 123 8.12 5.49 7.66
N ASP A 124 8.22 4.64 6.67
CA ASP A 124 9.28 4.66 5.65
C ASP A 124 8.72 4.47 4.22
N PRO A 125 9.49 4.88 3.17
CA PRO A 125 9.02 4.79 1.79
C PRO A 125 9.18 3.39 1.16
N VAL A 126 9.42 2.36 1.96
CA VAL A 126 9.44 0.95 1.53
C VAL A 126 8.15 0.26 1.93
N THR A 127 7.73 0.42 3.20
CA THR A 127 6.60 -0.30 3.79
C THR A 127 5.50 0.58 4.36
N GLY A 128 5.65 1.91 4.27
CA GLY A 128 4.71 2.84 4.88
C GLY A 128 4.71 2.70 6.41
N LEU A 129 3.53 2.63 6.98
CA LEU A 129 3.33 2.37 8.41
C LEU A 129 3.50 0.89 8.80
N GLY A 130 3.78 0.01 7.83
CA GLY A 130 3.85 -1.44 8.01
C GLY A 130 2.53 -2.15 7.74
N THR A 131 2.36 -3.34 8.31
CA THR A 131 1.19 -4.19 8.09
C THR A 131 0.11 -3.99 9.15
N ILE A 132 -1.16 -4.00 8.75
CA ILE A 132 -2.30 -3.84 9.66
C ILE A 132 -2.33 -4.99 10.69
N ASN A 133 -2.42 -4.64 11.96
CA ASN A 133 -2.83 -5.55 13.01
C ASN A 133 -4.36 -5.55 13.06
N TYR A 134 -4.97 -6.52 12.38
CA TYR A 134 -6.42 -6.59 12.24
C TYR A 134 -7.17 -6.61 13.57
N GLY A 135 -6.72 -7.42 14.53
CA GLY A 135 -7.38 -7.55 15.82
C GLY A 135 -7.43 -6.23 16.60
N LYS A 136 -6.32 -5.51 16.65
CA LYS A 136 -6.25 -4.21 17.31
C LYS A 136 -7.08 -3.16 16.56
N MET A 137 -7.00 -3.17 15.24
CA MET A 137 -7.71 -2.21 14.41
C MET A 137 -9.23 -2.43 14.47
N VAL A 138 -9.74 -3.63 14.32
CA VAL A 138 -11.18 -3.91 14.38
C VAL A 138 -11.76 -3.57 15.75
N SER A 139 -11.07 -3.93 16.84
CA SER A 139 -11.53 -3.59 18.20
C SER A 139 -11.62 -2.08 18.40
N SER A 140 -10.59 -1.35 17.97
CA SER A 140 -10.54 0.11 18.07
C SER A 140 -11.64 0.78 17.24
N PHE A 141 -11.74 0.42 15.96
CA PHE A 141 -12.71 1.03 15.05
C PHE A 141 -14.15 0.64 15.36
N SER A 142 -14.40 -0.52 15.97
CA SER A 142 -15.72 -0.89 16.47
C SER A 142 -16.09 -0.12 17.74
N ALA A 143 -15.13 0.24 18.58
CA ALA A 143 -15.35 1.04 19.78
C ALA A 143 -15.60 2.53 19.45
N PHE A 144 -14.88 3.11 18.49
CA PHE A 144 -15.04 4.52 18.12
C PHE A 144 -16.44 4.79 17.55
N GLY A 145 -17.05 5.90 17.95
CA GLY A 145 -18.21 6.48 17.28
C GLY A 145 -17.95 6.71 15.79
N ALA A 146 -18.98 7.01 15.00
CA ALA A 146 -18.78 7.36 13.59
C ALA A 146 -17.68 8.43 13.50
N VAL A 147 -16.71 8.25 12.60
CA VAL A 147 -15.67 9.26 12.31
C VAL A 147 -16.32 10.38 11.47
N ASN A 148 -17.46 10.87 11.95
CA ASN A 148 -18.27 11.89 11.29
C ASN A 148 -17.96 13.27 11.86
N SER A 149 -16.71 13.59 12.06
CA SER A 149 -16.32 14.94 12.47
C SER A 149 -15.25 15.54 11.60
N LEU A 150 -15.44 15.43 10.29
CA LEU A 150 -15.07 16.50 9.39
C LEU A 150 -16.38 17.17 8.94
N SER A 151 -17.02 17.89 9.87
CA SER A 151 -18.04 18.87 9.56
C SER A 151 -17.45 19.93 8.63
N GLY A 152 -17.66 19.75 7.34
CA GLY A 152 -17.18 20.68 6.31
C GLY A 152 -16.97 20.08 4.92
N ILE A 153 -17.00 18.77 4.75
CA ILE A 153 -16.96 18.19 3.40
C ILE A 153 -18.40 17.83 3.03
N PRO A 154 -18.99 18.47 2.00
CA PRO A 154 -20.33 18.10 1.56
C PRO A 154 -20.29 16.64 1.10
N SER A 155 -21.11 15.80 1.72
CA SER A 155 -21.41 14.44 1.30
C SER A 155 -22.17 14.49 -0.04
N ARG A 156 -21.47 14.82 -1.10
CA ARG A 156 -21.98 14.61 -2.44
C ARG A 156 -21.31 13.35 -2.97
N ALA A 157 -21.97 12.22 -2.74
CA ALA A 157 -21.67 11.02 -3.49
C ALA A 157 -21.76 11.38 -4.98
N PRO A 158 -20.70 11.15 -5.78
CA PRO A 158 -20.84 11.29 -7.21
C PRO A 158 -21.92 10.29 -7.65
N THR A 159 -23.01 10.79 -8.21
CA THR A 159 -23.98 9.97 -8.93
C THR A 159 -23.24 9.46 -10.17
N VAL A 160 -22.59 8.32 -10.03
CA VAL A 160 -22.04 7.60 -11.17
C VAL A 160 -23.23 7.10 -11.97
N ARG A 161 -23.57 7.85 -13.02
CA ARG A 161 -24.45 7.36 -14.07
C ARG A 161 -23.72 6.18 -14.69
N ALA A 162 -24.23 4.99 -14.49
CA ALA A 162 -23.70 3.77 -15.09
C ALA A 162 -23.81 3.89 -16.62
N SER A 163 -22.81 4.45 -17.24
CA SER A 163 -22.53 4.22 -18.65
C SER A 163 -21.68 2.96 -18.69
N THR A 164 -22.23 1.86 -19.14
CA THR A 164 -21.48 0.65 -19.46
C THR A 164 -20.44 0.99 -20.51
N PRO A 165 -19.14 1.05 -20.21
CA PRO A 165 -18.15 1.09 -21.26
C PRO A 165 -18.07 -0.32 -21.83
N SER A 166 -18.39 -0.48 -23.10
CA SER A 166 -18.02 -1.66 -23.86
C SER A 166 -16.50 -1.65 -24.01
N TYR A 167 -15.80 -2.26 -23.05
CA TYR A 167 -14.36 -2.41 -23.11
C TYR A 167 -14.05 -3.73 -23.82
N SER A 168 -13.63 -3.63 -25.08
CA SER A 168 -13.01 -4.73 -25.80
C SER A 168 -11.50 -4.68 -25.51
N PRO A 169 -10.94 -5.64 -24.77
CA PRO A 169 -9.51 -5.61 -24.48
C PRO A 169 -8.72 -6.03 -25.71
N THR A 170 -8.22 -5.07 -26.46
CA THR A 170 -7.17 -5.36 -27.44
C THR A 170 -5.84 -5.43 -26.68
N ILE A 171 -5.42 -6.63 -26.31
CA ILE A 171 -4.09 -6.88 -25.75
C ILE A 171 -3.08 -6.69 -26.87
N LYS A 172 -2.51 -5.51 -26.97
CA LYS A 172 -1.28 -5.30 -27.72
C LYS A 172 -0.12 -5.68 -26.83
N SER A 173 0.45 -6.87 -27.01
CA SER A 173 1.71 -7.26 -26.41
C SER A 173 2.82 -6.42 -27.02
N SER A 174 3.18 -5.31 -26.40
CA SER A 174 4.44 -4.63 -26.70
C SER A 174 5.54 -5.29 -25.87
N SER A 175 6.28 -6.20 -26.48
CA SER A 175 7.53 -6.71 -25.94
C SER A 175 8.59 -5.61 -26.02
N SER A 176 8.55 -4.64 -25.12
CA SER A 176 9.68 -3.75 -24.90
C SER A 176 10.71 -4.49 -24.05
N ARG A 177 11.84 -4.79 -24.63
CA ARG A 177 13.05 -5.31 -23.95
C ARG A 177 13.51 -4.27 -22.93
N LEU A 178 13.13 -4.44 -21.68
CA LEU A 178 13.67 -3.67 -20.56
C LEU A 178 14.96 -4.35 -20.09
N TYR A 179 16.06 -4.05 -20.79
CA TYR A 179 17.39 -4.42 -20.32
C TYR A 179 17.93 -3.33 -19.38
N GLY A 180 18.16 -3.70 -18.12
CA GLY A 180 19.25 -3.15 -17.30
C GLY A 180 19.18 -1.71 -16.85
N LYS A 181 18.00 -1.10 -16.66
CA LYS A 181 17.88 0.20 -15.99
C LYS A 181 17.06 0.04 -14.70
N CYS A 182 17.67 0.44 -13.59
CA CYS A 182 16.94 0.61 -12.33
C CYS A 182 15.98 1.78 -12.48
N TYR A 183 14.72 1.49 -12.77
CA TYR A 183 13.67 2.50 -12.77
C TYR A 183 13.11 2.66 -11.37
N PHE A 184 13.37 3.80 -10.75
CA PHE A 184 12.48 4.33 -9.72
C PHE A 184 11.14 4.60 -10.40
N GLY A 185 10.08 3.94 -9.93
CA GLY A 185 8.76 4.06 -10.50
C GLY A 185 8.32 5.50 -10.65
N ARG A 186 8.39 6.02 -11.88
CA ARG A 186 7.75 7.27 -12.27
C ARG A 186 6.33 7.05 -12.78
N ASP A 187 5.94 5.81 -13.03
CA ASP A 187 4.67 5.50 -13.67
C ASP A 187 3.87 4.47 -12.87
N ILE A 188 3.29 4.94 -11.76
CA ILE A 188 2.02 4.41 -11.26
C ILE A 188 1.11 5.62 -11.13
N VAL A 189 0.46 5.97 -12.21
CA VAL A 189 -0.72 6.83 -12.30
C VAL A 189 -1.84 6.00 -12.90
N PRO A 190 -3.07 6.28 -12.61
CA PRO A 190 -4.12 5.56 -11.90
C PRO A 190 -4.74 4.45 -12.70
#